data_a018ab875d998ab5a05cf1ef5e221bc4
#
_entry.id   a018ab875d998ab5a05cf1ef5e221bc4
#
_cell.length_a   1.000
_cell.length_b   1.000
_cell.length_c   1.000
_cell.angle_alpha   90.00
_cell.angle_beta   90.00
_cell.angle_gamma   90.00
#
_symmetry.space_group_name_H-M   'P 1'
#
loop_
_entity.id
_entity.type
_entity.pdbx_description
1 polymer ?
#
loop_
_entity_poly.entity_id
_entity_poly.type
_entity_poly.pdbx_seq_one_letter_code
_entity_poly.pdbx_strand_id
1 'polypeptide(L)'
;MKILTGVIVSTKMAKTATVSVTRFISHPIYKKRIKRTEKYQVHDENGHTVGEIVNFVPCAPISKLKRWKIVEKEDAVLKPVKAVSKTKPVTEVKKVVKKTTKKTAVKKSIKK
;
A
#
# COMPACT_ATOMS: atom_id res chain seq x y z
N MET A 1 -18.62 -9.99 1.67
CA MET A 1 -17.83 -9.67 2.89
C MET A 1 -17.20 -8.29 2.71
N LYS A 2 -16.99 -7.55 3.79
CA LYS A 2 -16.37 -6.23 3.72
C LYS A 2 -14.85 -6.37 3.81
N ILE A 3 -14.13 -6.00 2.77
CA ILE A 3 -12.66 -5.98 2.76
C ILE A 3 -12.20 -4.58 3.17
N LEU A 4 -11.30 -4.50 4.11
CA LEU A 4 -10.66 -3.27 4.55
C LEU A 4 -9.19 -3.30 4.14
N THR A 5 -8.67 -2.15 3.73
CA THR A 5 -7.24 -1.97 3.40
C THR A 5 -6.62 -1.06 4.45
N GLY A 6 -5.45 -1.43 4.95
CA GLY A 6 -4.72 -0.64 5.93
C GLY A 6 -3.23 -0.85 5.89
N VAL A 7 -2.51 -0.08 6.68
CA VAL A 7 -1.05 -0.14 6.80
C VAL A 7 -0.67 -0.78 8.13
N ILE A 8 0.26 -1.72 8.12
CA ILE A 8 0.78 -2.35 9.33
C ILE A 8 1.64 -1.35 10.11
N VAL A 9 1.28 -1.13 11.36
CA VAL A 9 2.00 -0.21 12.27
C VAL A 9 2.91 -0.98 13.22
N SER A 10 2.54 -2.19 13.60
CA SER A 10 3.31 -2.99 14.57
C SER A 10 3.06 -4.48 14.39
N THR A 11 4.12 -5.26 14.52
CA THR A 11 4.12 -6.74 14.47
C THR A 11 4.78 -7.36 15.72
N LYS A 12 4.76 -6.65 16.85
CA LYS A 12 5.45 -7.09 18.09
C LYS A 12 4.88 -8.37 18.71
N MET A 13 3.60 -8.68 18.44
CA MET A 13 2.93 -9.85 18.97
C MET A 13 3.01 -11.01 17.97
N ALA A 14 3.29 -12.20 18.47
CA ALA A 14 3.30 -13.40 17.63
C ALA A 14 1.93 -13.61 16.95
N LYS A 15 1.95 -13.88 15.64
CA LYS A 15 0.76 -14.12 14.81
C LYS A 15 -0.31 -13.00 14.91
N THR A 16 0.13 -11.74 15.11
CA THR A 16 -0.79 -10.61 15.26
C THR A 16 -0.15 -9.35 14.71
N ALA A 17 -0.76 -8.76 13.71
CA ALA A 17 -0.39 -7.45 13.18
C ALA A 17 -1.38 -6.38 13.66
N THR A 18 -0.86 -5.21 14.04
CA THR A 18 -1.68 -4.02 14.28
C THR A 18 -1.76 -3.21 13.01
N VAL A 19 -2.94 -3.12 12.42
CA VAL A 19 -3.19 -2.42 11.17
C VAL A 19 -3.91 -1.10 11.44
N SER A 20 -3.44 -0.03 10.82
CA SER A 20 -4.04 1.30 10.86
C SER A 20 -4.84 1.57 9.59
N VAL A 21 -6.11 1.87 9.75
CA VAL A 21 -7.02 2.25 8.66
C VAL A 21 -7.36 3.72 8.79
N THR A 22 -7.11 4.47 7.74
CA THR A 22 -7.45 5.89 7.68
C THR A 22 -8.65 6.11 6.78
N ARG A 23 -9.67 6.76 7.29
CA ARG A 23 -10.85 7.16 6.52
C ARG A 23 -11.15 8.64 6.70
N PHE A 24 -11.73 9.24 5.68
CA PHE A 24 -12.22 10.61 5.71
C PHE A 24 -13.72 10.61 5.86
N ILE A 25 -14.21 11.31 6.88
CA ILE A 25 -15.64 11.47 7.15
C ILE A 25 -15.96 12.95 7.05
N SER A 26 -17.02 13.29 6.32
CA SER A 26 -17.53 14.66 6.30
C SER A 26 -18.49 14.89 7.46
N HIS A 27 -18.32 16.00 8.17
CA HIS A 27 -19.25 16.40 9.22
C HIS A 27 -20.64 16.71 8.61
N PRO A 28 -21.75 16.18 9.16
CA PRO A 28 -23.05 16.31 8.55
C PRO A 28 -23.55 17.78 8.48
N ILE A 29 -23.26 18.59 9.48
CA ILE A 29 -23.72 19.99 9.57
C ILE A 29 -22.68 20.93 8.91
N TYR A 30 -21.44 20.89 9.36
CA TYR A 30 -20.37 21.81 8.89
C TYR A 30 -19.74 21.39 7.57
N LYS A 31 -20.03 20.17 7.07
CA LYS A 31 -19.52 19.59 5.82
C LYS A 31 -17.99 19.58 5.71
N LYS A 32 -17.30 19.71 6.84
CA LYS A 32 -15.85 19.61 6.90
C LYS A 32 -15.41 18.15 6.84
N ARG A 33 -14.38 17.85 6.05
CA ARG A 33 -13.79 16.52 5.97
C ARG A 33 -12.80 16.33 7.14
N ILE A 34 -13.07 15.33 7.97
CA ILE A 34 -12.26 14.99 9.13
C ILE A 34 -11.57 13.65 8.85
N LYS A 35 -10.26 13.61 9.06
CA LYS A 35 -9.48 12.37 8.99
C LYS A 35 -9.68 11.59 10.29
N ARG A 36 -10.14 10.35 10.19
CA ARG A 36 -10.27 9.44 11.31
C ARG A 36 -9.40 8.21 11.09
N THR A 37 -8.59 7.86 12.08
CA THR A 37 -7.68 6.72 12.04
C THR A 37 -8.10 5.71 13.10
N GLU A 38 -8.33 4.48 12.70
CA GLU A 38 -8.71 3.38 13.58
C GLU A 38 -7.65 2.27 13.50
N LYS A 39 -7.32 1.66 14.64
CA LYS A 39 -6.35 0.56 14.72
C LYS A 39 -7.09 -0.75 14.94
N TYR A 40 -6.74 -1.75 14.14
CA TYR A 40 -7.30 -3.10 14.22
C TYR A 40 -6.21 -4.10 14.54
N GLN A 41 -6.51 -5.07 15.42
CA GLN A 41 -5.66 -6.23 15.61
C GLN A 41 -6.11 -7.33 14.66
N VAL A 42 -5.22 -7.72 13.78
CA VAL A 42 -5.49 -8.66 12.70
C VAL A 42 -4.63 -9.91 12.87
N HIS A 43 -5.20 -11.06 12.60
CA HIS A 43 -4.45 -12.31 12.61
C HIS A 43 -3.54 -12.39 11.38
N ASP A 44 -2.26 -12.56 11.62
CA ASP A 44 -1.21 -12.67 10.62
C ASP A 44 -0.52 -14.01 10.76
N GLU A 45 -0.66 -14.88 9.78
CA GLU A 45 -0.01 -16.19 9.71
C GLU A 45 1.35 -16.13 8.99
N ASN A 46 1.49 -15.16 8.07
CA ASN A 46 2.63 -15.10 7.15
C ASN A 46 3.79 -14.22 7.65
N GLY A 47 3.57 -13.41 8.69
CA GLY A 47 4.62 -12.59 9.28
C GLY A 47 4.99 -11.37 8.44
N HIS A 48 4.01 -10.54 8.13
CA HIS A 48 4.19 -9.31 7.37
C HIS A 48 5.07 -8.28 8.10
N THR A 49 5.66 -7.36 7.34
CA THR A 49 6.53 -6.31 7.87
C THR A 49 5.79 -5.02 8.20
N VAL A 50 6.36 -4.22 9.11
CA VAL A 50 5.82 -2.90 9.44
C VAL A 50 5.94 -1.97 8.23
N GLY A 51 4.86 -1.24 7.93
CA GLY A 51 4.77 -0.35 6.77
C GLY A 51 4.11 -0.97 5.53
N GLU A 52 3.84 -2.25 5.54
CA GLU A 52 3.20 -2.95 4.43
C GLU A 52 1.70 -2.64 4.37
N ILE A 53 1.17 -2.56 3.15
CA ILE A 53 -0.27 -2.36 2.91
C ILE A 53 -0.92 -3.72 2.73
N VAL A 54 -1.86 -4.04 3.61
CA VAL A 54 -2.55 -5.34 3.62
C VAL A 54 -4.06 -5.18 3.52
N ASN A 55 -4.69 -6.18 2.93
CA ASN A 55 -6.12 -6.33 2.92
C ASN A 55 -6.53 -7.31 4.02
N PHE A 56 -7.60 -7.02 4.74
CA PHE A 56 -8.09 -7.90 5.78
C PHE A 56 -9.61 -7.97 5.78
N VAL A 57 -10.12 -9.11 6.20
CA VAL A 57 -11.55 -9.43 6.24
C VAL A 57 -11.99 -9.83 7.64
N PRO A 58 -13.26 -9.62 8.00
CA PRO A 58 -13.80 -10.15 9.24
C PRO A 58 -13.83 -11.68 9.19
N CYS A 59 -13.42 -12.29 10.28
CA CYS A 59 -13.44 -13.75 10.46
C CYS A 59 -14.09 -14.13 11.79
N ALA A 60 -14.26 -15.43 12.02
CA ALA A 60 -14.64 -15.94 13.33
C ALA A 60 -13.66 -15.43 14.40
N PRO A 61 -14.14 -15.04 15.59
CA PRO A 61 -13.29 -14.47 16.62
C PRO A 61 -12.20 -15.47 17.08
N ILE A 62 -10.95 -15.13 16.84
CA ILE A 62 -9.79 -15.94 17.24
C ILE A 62 -9.42 -15.64 18.70
N SER A 63 -9.59 -14.38 19.12
CA SER A 63 -9.38 -13.93 20.49
C SER A 63 -10.32 -12.77 20.85
N LYS A 64 -10.27 -12.30 22.10
CA LYS A 64 -11.08 -11.16 22.55
C LYS A 64 -10.94 -9.92 21.65
N LEU A 65 -9.75 -9.67 21.12
CA LEU A 65 -9.44 -8.48 20.31
C LEU A 65 -9.26 -8.79 18.81
N LYS A 66 -8.97 -10.05 18.46
CA LYS A 66 -8.74 -10.47 17.07
C LYS A 66 -10.02 -11.01 16.44
N ARG A 67 -10.63 -10.22 15.57
CA ARG A 67 -11.83 -10.57 14.78
C ARG A 67 -11.60 -10.39 13.28
N TRP A 68 -10.33 -10.23 12.88
CA TRP A 68 -9.93 -9.95 11.52
C TRP A 68 -8.77 -10.84 11.12
N LYS A 69 -8.74 -11.26 9.86
CA LYS A 69 -7.65 -12.07 9.27
C LYS A 69 -7.11 -11.33 8.03
N ILE A 70 -5.79 -11.35 7.84
CA ILE A 70 -5.16 -10.84 6.60
C ILE A 70 -5.51 -11.78 5.46
N VAL A 71 -5.84 -11.18 4.31
CA VAL A 71 -6.05 -11.87 3.04
C VAL A 71 -5.03 -11.32 2.06
N GLU A 72 -4.21 -12.19 1.51
CA GLU A 72 -3.27 -11.82 0.46
C GLU A 72 -4.02 -11.39 -0.80
N LYS A 73 -3.38 -10.55 -1.60
CA LYS A 73 -4.00 -10.00 -2.82
C LYS A 73 -4.41 -11.06 -3.83
N GLU A 74 -3.86 -12.28 -3.72
CA GLU A 74 -4.14 -13.38 -4.64
C GLU A 74 -5.56 -13.92 -4.49
N ASP A 75 -6.14 -13.89 -3.29
CA ASP A 75 -7.53 -14.32 -3.06
C ASP A 75 -8.57 -13.22 -3.37
N ALA A 76 -8.15 -11.99 -3.60
CA ALA A 76 -9.01 -10.88 -3.98
C ALA A 76 -9.14 -10.71 -5.50
N VAL A 77 -8.71 -11.68 -6.30
CA VAL A 77 -8.96 -11.71 -7.75
C VAL A 77 -10.41 -12.07 -8.01
N LEU A 78 -11.31 -11.21 -7.60
CA LEU A 78 -12.68 -11.22 -8.09
C LEU A 78 -12.81 -10.20 -9.22
N LYS A 79 -12.70 -10.76 -10.42
CA LYS A 79 -13.03 -10.20 -11.74
C LYS A 79 -12.02 -9.19 -12.29
N PRO A 80 -11.37 -9.53 -13.40
CA PRO A 80 -10.63 -8.57 -14.17
C PRO A 80 -11.64 -7.55 -14.72
N VAL A 81 -11.63 -6.36 -14.15
CA VAL A 81 -12.12 -5.21 -14.90
C VAL A 81 -11.16 -5.14 -16.08
N LYS A 82 -11.68 -5.38 -17.27
CA LYS A 82 -10.96 -5.18 -18.52
C LYS A 82 -10.53 -3.71 -18.57
N ALA A 83 -9.42 -3.40 -17.94
CA ALA A 83 -8.76 -2.14 -18.11
C ALA A 83 -8.03 -2.22 -19.44
N VAL A 84 -8.48 -1.45 -20.38
CA VAL A 84 -7.79 -1.14 -21.62
C VAL A 84 -6.44 -0.56 -21.26
N SER A 85 -5.42 -1.39 -21.26
CA SER A 85 -4.05 -0.97 -21.13
C SER A 85 -3.49 -0.76 -22.52
N LYS A 86 -3.23 0.44 -22.89
CA LYS A 86 -2.20 0.79 -23.86
C LYS A 86 -1.23 1.74 -23.18
N THR A 87 -0.41 1.21 -22.32
CA THR A 87 0.81 1.86 -21.89
C THR A 87 1.92 1.48 -22.85
N LYS A 88 2.37 2.45 -23.58
CA LYS A 88 3.55 2.35 -24.44
C LYS A 88 4.79 2.02 -23.59
N PRO A 89 5.72 1.22 -24.15
CA PRO A 89 6.86 0.74 -23.39
C PRO A 89 7.82 1.86 -22.99
N VAL A 90 8.29 1.76 -21.75
CA VAL A 90 9.22 2.67 -21.06
C VAL A 90 10.65 2.69 -21.69
N THR A 91 10.80 2.33 -22.95
CA THR A 91 12.08 2.27 -23.63
C THR A 91 12.62 3.63 -24.05
N GLU A 92 11.80 4.68 -24.07
CA GLU A 92 12.29 6.02 -24.47
C GLU A 92 12.98 6.79 -23.35
N VAL A 93 12.65 6.53 -22.08
CA VAL A 93 13.24 7.24 -20.95
C VAL A 93 14.70 6.86 -20.70
N LYS A 94 15.12 5.65 -21.06
CA LYS A 94 16.53 5.21 -20.93
C LYS A 94 17.47 5.84 -21.96
N LYS A 95 16.99 6.31 -23.08
CA LYS A 95 17.82 6.98 -24.11
C LYS A 95 18.12 8.45 -23.78
N VAL A 96 17.23 9.12 -23.07
CA VAL A 96 17.40 10.53 -22.72
C VAL A 96 18.40 10.70 -21.56
N VAL A 97 18.42 9.77 -20.60
CA VAL A 97 19.36 9.82 -19.47
C VAL A 97 20.80 9.55 -19.90
N LYS A 98 21.05 8.72 -20.94
CA LYS A 98 22.39 8.48 -21.48
C LYS A 98 22.95 9.65 -22.28
N LYS A 99 22.12 10.55 -22.80
CA LYS A 99 22.60 11.74 -23.53
C LYS A 99 23.02 12.88 -22.61
N THR A 100 22.43 12.99 -21.42
CA THR A 100 22.78 14.06 -20.46
C THR A 100 24.08 13.79 -19.72
N THR A 101 24.40 12.55 -19.45
CA THR A 101 25.66 12.20 -18.78
C THR A 101 26.90 12.32 -19.68
N LYS A 102 26.73 12.20 -21.01
CA LYS A 102 27.84 12.37 -21.96
C LYS A 102 28.19 13.84 -22.18
N LYS A 103 27.29 14.78 -21.95
CA LYS A 103 27.57 16.23 -22.12
C LYS A 103 28.27 16.86 -20.92
N THR A 104 28.14 16.28 -19.73
CA THR A 104 28.86 16.76 -18.53
C THR A 104 30.30 16.23 -18.41
N ALA A 105 30.61 15.11 -19.00
CA ALA A 105 31.96 14.55 -18.98
C ALA A 105 32.94 15.27 -19.95
N VAL A 106 32.41 15.87 -21.01
CA VAL A 106 33.22 16.59 -22.00
C VAL A 106 33.63 17.99 -21.51
N LYS A 107 32.87 18.56 -20.58
CA LYS A 107 33.16 19.92 -20.06
C LYS A 107 34.26 19.98 -18.97
N LYS A 108 34.69 18.84 -18.47
CA LYS A 108 35.70 18.75 -17.39
C LYS A 108 37.14 18.56 -17.87
N SER A 109 37.34 18.30 -19.15
CA SER A 109 38.70 18.09 -19.73
C SER A 109 39.28 19.30 -20.48
N ILE A 110 38.59 20.44 -20.48
CA ILE A 110 39.08 21.65 -21.21
C ILE A 110 39.48 22.77 -20.24
N LYS A 111 39.82 22.45 -19.00
CA LYS A 111 40.42 23.41 -18.09
C LYS A 111 41.79 22.94 -17.61
N LYS A 112 42.73 23.02 -18.49
CA LYS A 112 44.15 23.17 -18.19
C LYS A 112 44.73 24.29 -18.98
#